data_0b785cb6672461680f6f484467ad1d1f
#
_entry.id   0b785cb6672461680f6f484467ad1d1f
#
_cell.length_a   1.000
_cell.length_b   1.000
_cell.length_c   1.000
_cell.angle_alpha   90.00
_cell.angle_beta   90.00
_cell.angle_gamma   90.00
#
_symmetry.space_group_name_H-M   'P 1'
#
loop_
_entity.id
_entity.type
_entity.pdbx_description
1 polymer ?
#
loop_
_entity_poly.entity_id
_entity_poly.type
_entity_poly.pdbx_seq_one_letter_code
_entity_poly.pdbx_strand_id
1 'polypeptide(L)'
;MSAKIISFVTMKGGSGKSTSAMCLGAYWQKSGMKVGLIDADPAGTLVRWIAAGTDLAEMPAVTAGPDSVDTGIDDFLGRGLDRIIIDTPGFQSEATDAAIRRADLLIIPMRPSPIDYQVAVDSAEHIARLTAAPVRFLLSQTTKGSVIARHMRAQMEAANAHPMAVEMSARVAYGEAALAGTTPSYYQPRGAAAREIADFASETGTLLGMRRKKARKASEPV
;
A
#
# COMPACT_ATOMS: atom_id res chain seq x y z
N MET A 1 -16.15 -12.94 6.16
CA MET A 1 -16.12 -11.57 5.60
C MET A 1 -15.55 -11.70 4.19
N SER A 2 -16.06 -10.94 3.21
CA SER A 2 -15.45 -10.93 1.86
C SER A 2 -14.03 -10.38 1.92
N ALA A 3 -13.14 -10.90 1.09
CA ALA A 3 -11.81 -10.32 0.91
C ALA A 3 -11.90 -8.84 0.58
N LYS A 4 -10.85 -8.08 0.89
CA LYS A 4 -10.75 -6.67 0.55
C LYS A 4 -9.59 -6.43 -0.40
N ILE A 5 -9.84 -5.67 -1.46
CA ILE A 5 -8.90 -5.38 -2.53
C ILE A 5 -8.41 -3.95 -2.40
N ILE A 6 -7.11 -3.77 -2.32
CA ILE A 6 -6.45 -2.47 -2.21
C ILE A 6 -5.51 -2.28 -3.40
N SER A 7 -5.72 -1.22 -4.17
CA SER A 7 -4.85 -0.91 -5.31
C SER A 7 -4.02 0.34 -5.03
N PHE A 8 -2.71 0.24 -5.27
CA PHE A 8 -1.79 1.36 -5.22
C PHE A 8 -1.64 1.95 -6.61
N VAL A 9 -2.10 3.17 -6.81
CA VAL A 9 -2.20 3.81 -8.13
C VAL A 9 -1.56 5.19 -8.11
N THR A 10 -0.68 5.47 -9.05
CA THR A 10 -0.25 6.83 -9.41
C THR A 10 0.45 6.79 -10.76
N MET A 11 0.22 7.80 -11.59
CA MET A 11 0.83 7.92 -12.92
C MET A 11 2.26 8.49 -12.85
N LYS A 12 3.03 8.08 -11.81
CA LYS A 12 4.41 8.52 -11.63
C LYS A 12 5.26 7.40 -11.02
N GLY A 13 6.45 7.18 -11.60
CA GLY A 13 7.47 6.31 -11.03
C GLY A 13 8.10 6.91 -9.77
N GLY A 14 8.56 6.06 -8.85
CA GLY A 14 9.29 6.49 -7.65
C GLY A 14 8.45 7.18 -6.57
N SER A 15 7.13 7.07 -6.62
CA SER A 15 6.21 7.64 -5.63
C SER A 15 6.07 6.79 -4.35
N GLY A 16 6.61 5.57 -4.34
CA GLY A 16 6.54 4.64 -3.20
C GLY A 16 5.42 3.60 -3.27
N LYS A 17 4.76 3.38 -4.43
CA LYS A 17 3.70 2.36 -4.60
C LYS A 17 4.15 0.98 -4.13
N SER A 18 5.12 0.39 -4.79
CA SER A 18 5.61 -0.96 -4.49
C SER A 18 6.09 -1.11 -3.05
N THR A 19 6.79 -0.10 -2.53
CA THR A 19 7.24 -0.10 -1.12
C THR A 19 6.06 -0.09 -0.16
N SER A 20 5.07 0.76 -0.39
CA SER A 20 3.88 0.86 0.47
C SER A 20 3.02 -0.41 0.37
N ALA A 21 2.83 -0.96 -0.83
CA ALA A 21 2.10 -2.19 -1.07
C ALA A 21 2.76 -3.38 -0.35
N MET A 22 4.07 -3.55 -0.53
CA MET A 22 4.84 -4.61 0.14
C MET A 22 4.79 -4.48 1.66
N CYS A 23 5.03 -3.28 2.20
CA CYS A 23 5.03 -3.05 3.64
C CYS A 23 3.66 -3.32 4.27
N LEU A 24 2.57 -2.91 3.61
CA LEU A 24 1.20 -3.18 4.06
C LEU A 24 0.89 -4.68 4.07
N GLY A 25 1.21 -5.37 2.98
CA GLY A 25 0.99 -6.80 2.84
C GLY A 25 1.77 -7.61 3.86
N ALA A 26 3.06 -7.33 3.99
CA ALA A 26 3.94 -7.98 4.96
C ALA A 26 3.50 -7.77 6.41
N TYR A 27 3.03 -6.57 6.76
CA TYR A 27 2.52 -6.29 8.10
C TYR A 27 1.25 -7.08 8.41
N TRP A 28 0.31 -7.13 7.48
CA TRP A 28 -0.93 -7.89 7.67
C TRP A 28 -0.68 -9.40 7.70
N GLN A 29 0.21 -9.92 6.85
CA GLN A 29 0.63 -11.33 6.92
C GLN A 29 1.24 -11.65 8.28
N LYS A 30 2.18 -10.83 8.77
CA LYS A 30 2.77 -10.96 10.11
C LYS A 30 1.74 -10.92 11.23
N SER A 31 0.62 -10.23 11.01
CA SER A 31 -0.51 -10.15 11.93
C SER A 31 -1.46 -11.34 11.82
N GLY A 32 -1.16 -12.35 10.99
CA GLY A 32 -1.92 -13.58 10.82
C GLY A 32 -3.06 -13.49 9.80
N MET A 33 -3.08 -12.46 8.93
CA MET A 33 -4.04 -12.40 7.82
C MET A 33 -3.50 -13.16 6.60
N LYS A 34 -4.40 -13.74 5.83
CA LYS A 34 -4.08 -14.32 4.53
C LYS A 34 -4.06 -13.22 3.48
N VAL A 35 -2.87 -12.85 3.03
CA VAL A 35 -2.64 -11.74 2.08
C VAL A 35 -2.07 -12.27 0.78
N GLY A 36 -2.55 -11.76 -0.36
CA GLY A 36 -1.95 -11.97 -1.66
C GLY A 36 -1.54 -10.66 -2.32
N LEU A 37 -0.47 -10.69 -3.09
CA LEU A 37 0.04 -9.55 -3.85
C LEU A 37 -0.11 -9.81 -5.35
N ILE A 38 -0.63 -8.82 -6.07
CA ILE A 38 -0.64 -8.79 -7.53
C ILE A 38 0.30 -7.68 -7.97
N ASP A 39 1.36 -8.06 -8.65
CA ASP A 39 2.34 -7.15 -9.25
C ASP A 39 1.93 -6.91 -10.70
N ALA A 40 1.21 -5.80 -10.94
CA ALA A 40 0.77 -5.40 -12.26
C ALA A 40 1.77 -4.46 -12.96
N ASP A 41 2.90 -4.13 -12.30
CA ASP A 41 4.01 -3.41 -12.95
C ASP A 41 4.89 -4.38 -13.73
N PRO A 42 5.13 -4.16 -15.05
CA PRO A 42 6.04 -4.99 -15.84
C PRO A 42 7.45 -5.12 -15.24
N ALA A 43 7.85 -4.18 -14.39
CA ALA A 43 9.10 -4.26 -13.65
C ALA A 43 9.16 -5.45 -12.68
N GLY A 44 8.03 -6.02 -12.23
CA GLY A 44 7.97 -7.18 -11.36
C GLY A 44 8.65 -6.97 -9.99
N THR A 45 8.55 -5.77 -9.44
CA THR A 45 9.28 -5.37 -8.24
C THR A 45 8.87 -6.17 -7.01
N LEU A 46 7.57 -6.39 -6.80
CA LEU A 46 7.08 -7.12 -5.63
C LEU A 46 7.47 -8.59 -5.66
N VAL A 47 7.30 -9.24 -6.80
CA VAL A 47 7.62 -10.66 -6.96
C VAL A 47 9.13 -10.90 -6.75
N ARG A 48 9.99 -10.04 -7.31
CA ARG A 48 11.43 -10.12 -7.08
C ARG A 48 11.81 -9.85 -5.63
N TRP A 49 11.13 -8.92 -4.96
CA TRP A 49 11.38 -8.62 -3.55
C TRP A 49 11.08 -9.84 -2.66
N ILE A 50 9.95 -10.51 -2.87
CA ILE A 50 9.57 -11.73 -2.14
C ILE A 50 10.60 -12.85 -2.40
N ALA A 51 11.01 -13.04 -3.65
CA ALA A 51 11.97 -14.08 -4.02
C ALA A 51 13.38 -13.87 -3.43
N ALA A 52 13.71 -12.66 -3.01
CA ALA A 52 15.03 -12.33 -2.45
C ALA A 52 15.21 -12.72 -0.97
N GLY A 53 14.12 -13.04 -0.25
CA GLY A 53 14.17 -13.32 1.18
C GLY A 53 13.29 -14.48 1.61
N THR A 54 13.30 -14.78 2.90
CA THR A 54 12.57 -15.90 3.50
C THR A 54 11.34 -15.47 4.31
N ASP A 55 11.34 -14.28 4.90
CA ASP A 55 10.24 -13.79 5.75
C ASP A 55 8.90 -13.67 5.03
N LEU A 56 8.94 -13.47 3.70
CA LEU A 56 7.79 -13.25 2.84
C LEU A 56 7.51 -14.43 1.90
N ALA A 57 8.30 -15.52 1.99
CA ALA A 57 8.24 -16.63 1.03
C ALA A 57 6.86 -17.32 0.97
N GLU A 58 6.09 -17.30 2.05
CA GLU A 58 4.76 -17.89 2.10
C GLU A 58 3.64 -16.94 1.63
N MET A 59 3.98 -15.68 1.31
CA MET A 59 2.99 -14.72 0.82
C MET A 59 2.73 -14.95 -0.67
N PRO A 60 1.52 -15.37 -1.07
CA PRO A 60 1.20 -15.55 -2.47
C PRO A 60 1.41 -14.26 -3.25
N ALA A 61 2.19 -14.31 -4.32
CA ALA A 61 2.39 -13.19 -5.21
C ALA A 61 2.38 -13.66 -6.67
N VAL A 62 1.74 -12.89 -7.52
CA VAL A 62 1.68 -13.17 -8.97
C VAL A 62 1.98 -11.89 -9.74
N THR A 63 2.66 -12.03 -10.88
CA THR A 63 2.76 -10.97 -11.87
C THR A 63 1.52 -11.01 -12.76
N ALA A 64 0.94 -9.85 -13.04
CA ALA A 64 -0.26 -9.77 -13.89
C ALA A 64 -0.09 -8.69 -14.96
N GLY A 65 -0.37 -9.06 -16.20
CA GLY A 65 -0.58 -8.11 -17.30
C GLY A 65 -2.05 -7.67 -17.41
N PRO A 66 -2.39 -6.89 -18.45
CA PRO A 66 -3.74 -6.37 -18.64
C PRO A 66 -4.85 -7.42 -18.54
N ASP A 67 -4.66 -8.54 -19.20
CA ASP A 67 -5.67 -9.61 -19.30
C ASP A 67 -5.67 -10.55 -18.09
N SER A 68 -4.77 -10.39 -17.13
CA SER A 68 -4.59 -11.34 -16.03
C SER A 68 -4.77 -10.75 -14.62
N VAL A 69 -5.00 -9.44 -14.48
CA VAL A 69 -5.32 -8.81 -13.19
C VAL A 69 -6.59 -9.40 -12.60
N ASP A 70 -7.67 -9.47 -13.39
CA ASP A 70 -8.95 -10.03 -12.93
C ASP A 70 -8.81 -11.51 -12.57
N THR A 71 -8.12 -12.30 -13.40
CA THR A 71 -7.88 -13.72 -13.15
C THR A 71 -7.07 -13.94 -11.86
N GLY A 72 -6.05 -13.11 -11.61
CA GLY A 72 -5.26 -13.15 -10.38
C GLY A 72 -6.08 -12.82 -9.14
N ILE A 73 -6.97 -11.83 -9.24
CA ILE A 73 -7.92 -11.49 -8.17
C ILE A 73 -8.85 -12.66 -7.88
N ASP A 74 -9.46 -13.24 -8.93
CA ASP A 74 -10.44 -14.33 -8.78
C ASP A 74 -9.79 -15.60 -8.23
N ASP A 75 -8.54 -15.92 -8.62
CA ASP A 75 -7.75 -16.99 -8.00
C ASP A 75 -7.56 -16.76 -6.51
N PHE A 76 -7.14 -15.57 -6.10
CA PHE A 76 -6.91 -15.24 -4.71
C PHE A 76 -8.21 -15.24 -3.88
N LEU A 77 -9.32 -14.80 -4.47
CA LEU A 77 -10.64 -14.91 -3.86
C LEU A 77 -11.04 -16.39 -3.67
N GLY A 78 -10.82 -17.22 -4.68
CA GLY A 78 -11.08 -18.67 -4.63
C GLY A 78 -10.23 -19.39 -3.58
N ARG A 79 -9.02 -18.93 -3.31
CA ARG A 79 -8.12 -19.46 -2.27
C ARG A 79 -8.48 -18.95 -0.86
N GLY A 80 -9.48 -18.10 -0.72
CA GLY A 80 -9.96 -17.58 0.55
C GLY A 80 -8.97 -16.65 1.24
N LEU A 81 -8.29 -15.79 0.49
CA LEU A 81 -7.43 -14.75 1.06
C LEU A 81 -8.30 -13.65 1.70
N ASP A 82 -7.78 -13.05 2.77
CA ASP A 82 -8.46 -11.95 3.49
C ASP A 82 -8.24 -10.62 2.79
N ARG A 83 -7.06 -10.45 2.18
CA ARG A 83 -6.60 -9.20 1.55
C ARG A 83 -5.89 -9.48 0.25
N ILE A 84 -6.20 -8.66 -0.75
CA ILE A 84 -5.51 -8.65 -2.04
C ILE A 84 -4.97 -7.25 -2.22
N ILE A 85 -3.67 -7.13 -2.44
CA ILE A 85 -3.00 -5.86 -2.67
C ILE A 85 -2.46 -5.85 -4.09
N ILE A 86 -2.76 -4.81 -4.83
CA ILE A 86 -2.35 -4.66 -6.23
C ILE A 86 -1.40 -3.47 -6.34
N ASP A 87 -0.19 -3.72 -6.82
CA ASP A 87 0.78 -2.69 -7.22
C ASP A 87 0.66 -2.44 -8.72
N THR A 88 0.43 -1.20 -9.12
CA THR A 88 0.26 -0.84 -10.52
C THR A 88 1.49 -0.12 -11.08
N PRO A 89 1.68 -0.12 -12.41
CA PRO A 89 2.76 0.63 -13.04
C PRO A 89 2.65 2.15 -12.76
N GLY A 90 3.77 2.85 -12.98
CA GLY A 90 3.84 4.31 -12.83
C GLY A 90 3.27 5.09 -14.02
N PHE A 91 2.37 4.50 -14.78
CA PHE A 91 1.72 5.08 -15.96
C PHE A 91 0.32 4.46 -16.16
N GLN A 92 -0.50 5.12 -16.96
CA GLN A 92 -1.81 4.60 -17.32
C GLN A 92 -1.68 3.37 -18.22
N SER A 93 -2.40 2.31 -17.87
CA SER A 93 -2.45 1.06 -18.64
C SER A 93 -3.76 0.33 -18.39
N GLU A 94 -4.11 -0.61 -19.23
CA GLU A 94 -5.28 -1.47 -19.06
C GLU A 94 -5.19 -2.28 -17.75
N ALA A 95 -3.98 -2.72 -17.35
CA ALA A 95 -3.76 -3.37 -16.07
C ALA A 95 -4.07 -2.44 -14.88
N THR A 96 -3.68 -1.16 -14.99
CA THR A 96 -4.04 -0.13 -13.99
C THR A 96 -5.55 0.04 -13.91
N ASP A 97 -6.23 0.12 -15.05
CA ASP A 97 -7.68 0.31 -15.11
C ASP A 97 -8.44 -0.90 -14.55
N ALA A 98 -7.98 -2.12 -14.82
CA ALA A 98 -8.51 -3.34 -14.23
C ALA A 98 -8.36 -3.34 -12.70
N ALA A 99 -7.17 -3.00 -12.20
CA ALA A 99 -6.90 -2.88 -10.77
C ALA A 99 -7.78 -1.82 -10.08
N ILE A 100 -8.06 -0.69 -10.77
CA ILE A 100 -8.93 0.38 -10.26
C ILE A 100 -10.38 -0.10 -10.13
N ARG A 101 -10.92 -0.77 -11.16
CA ARG A 101 -12.33 -1.22 -11.18
C ARG A 101 -12.65 -2.25 -10.09
N ARG A 102 -11.67 -3.06 -9.68
CA ARG A 102 -11.83 -4.14 -8.70
C ARG A 102 -11.54 -3.72 -7.26
N ALA A 103 -10.97 -2.53 -7.04
CA ALA A 103 -10.54 -2.09 -5.72
C ALA A 103 -11.70 -1.70 -4.79
N ASP A 104 -11.61 -2.11 -3.52
CA ASP A 104 -12.44 -1.58 -2.41
C ASP A 104 -11.86 -0.27 -1.85
N LEU A 105 -10.56 -0.04 -2.04
CA LEU A 105 -9.85 1.16 -1.62
C LEU A 105 -8.68 1.42 -2.56
N LEU A 106 -8.52 2.66 -2.98
CA LEU A 106 -7.39 3.11 -3.77
C LEU A 106 -6.48 4.02 -2.94
N ILE A 107 -5.19 3.76 -2.99
CA ILE A 107 -4.18 4.56 -2.30
C ILE A 107 -3.27 5.18 -3.36
N ILE A 108 -3.11 6.50 -3.31
CA ILE A 108 -2.23 7.27 -4.18
C ILE A 108 -1.02 7.74 -3.36
N PRO A 109 0.11 7.01 -3.40
CA PRO A 109 1.34 7.47 -2.79
C PRO A 109 1.95 8.62 -3.60
N MET A 110 2.38 9.66 -2.89
CA MET A 110 3.04 10.82 -3.51
C MET A 110 4.10 11.41 -2.58
N ARG A 111 5.16 11.96 -3.14
CA ARG A 111 6.12 12.76 -2.37
C ARG A 111 5.53 14.14 -2.06
N PRO A 112 5.96 14.81 -0.99
CA PRO A 112 5.51 16.16 -0.66
C PRO A 112 6.13 17.19 -1.61
N SER A 113 5.57 17.28 -2.81
CA SER A 113 6.01 18.15 -3.90
C SER A 113 4.80 18.64 -4.70
N PRO A 114 4.74 19.92 -5.11
CA PRO A 114 3.65 20.44 -5.94
C PRO A 114 3.47 19.66 -7.26
N ILE A 115 4.58 19.24 -7.87
CA ILE A 115 4.54 18.46 -9.13
C ILE A 115 3.96 17.06 -8.88
N ASP A 116 4.35 16.39 -7.78
CA ASP A 116 3.82 15.07 -7.44
C ASP A 116 2.33 15.17 -7.06
N TYR A 117 1.92 16.27 -6.42
CA TYR A 117 0.52 16.51 -6.10
C TYR A 117 -0.34 16.66 -7.35
N GLN A 118 0.11 17.42 -8.35
CA GLN A 118 -0.64 17.54 -9.60
C GLN A 118 -0.85 16.17 -10.27
N VAL A 119 0.21 15.36 -10.38
CA VAL A 119 0.09 14.00 -10.94
C VAL A 119 -0.83 13.11 -10.09
N ALA A 120 -0.83 13.29 -8.77
CA ALA A 120 -1.72 12.55 -7.88
C ALA A 120 -3.19 12.97 -8.06
N VAL A 121 -3.46 14.27 -8.30
CA VAL A 121 -4.79 14.78 -8.65
C VAL A 121 -5.25 14.22 -9.99
N ASP A 122 -4.41 14.26 -11.02
CA ASP A 122 -4.72 13.69 -12.34
C ASP A 122 -5.04 12.18 -12.22
N SER A 123 -4.30 11.46 -11.37
CA SER A 123 -4.55 10.05 -11.07
C SER A 123 -5.91 9.84 -10.39
N ALA A 124 -6.27 10.70 -9.42
CA ALA A 124 -7.57 10.64 -8.74
C ALA A 124 -8.74 10.94 -9.68
N GLU A 125 -8.57 11.90 -10.59
CA GLU A 125 -9.56 12.19 -11.63
C GLU A 125 -9.75 11.02 -12.59
N HIS A 126 -8.65 10.34 -12.97
CA HIS A 126 -8.74 9.13 -13.78
C HIS A 126 -9.50 8.02 -13.03
N ILE A 127 -9.18 7.79 -11.76
CA ILE A 127 -9.86 6.82 -10.92
C ILE A 127 -11.36 7.11 -10.84
N ALA A 128 -11.75 8.37 -10.61
CA ALA A 128 -13.14 8.77 -10.47
C ALA A 128 -13.99 8.50 -11.74
N ARG A 129 -13.37 8.39 -12.91
CA ARG A 129 -14.05 7.97 -14.15
C ARG A 129 -14.34 6.47 -14.22
N LEU A 130 -13.62 5.66 -13.44
CA LEU A 130 -13.67 4.19 -13.51
C LEU A 130 -14.41 3.55 -12.34
N THR A 131 -14.43 4.19 -11.17
CA THR A 131 -15.02 3.62 -9.96
C THR A 131 -15.46 4.70 -8.98
N ALA A 132 -16.42 4.36 -8.11
CA ALA A 132 -16.80 5.15 -6.95
C ALA A 132 -16.09 4.71 -5.65
N ALA A 133 -15.14 3.79 -5.72
CA ALA A 133 -14.40 3.33 -4.56
C ALA A 133 -13.61 4.49 -3.91
N PRO A 134 -13.47 4.50 -2.58
CA PRO A 134 -12.77 5.58 -1.89
C PRO A 134 -11.30 5.66 -2.28
N VAL A 135 -10.83 6.89 -2.47
CA VAL A 135 -9.43 7.23 -2.75
C VAL A 135 -8.81 7.88 -1.52
N ARG A 136 -7.55 7.56 -1.23
CA ARG A 136 -6.75 8.20 -0.18
C ARG A 136 -5.37 8.57 -0.71
N PHE A 137 -4.89 9.75 -0.34
CA PHE A 137 -3.53 10.19 -0.67
C PHE A 137 -2.60 9.83 0.48
N LEU A 138 -1.49 9.17 0.18
CA LEU A 138 -0.45 8.80 1.14
C LEU A 138 0.80 9.63 0.90
N LEU A 139 1.13 10.54 1.83
CA LEU A 139 2.42 11.21 1.77
C LEU A 139 3.55 10.20 2.04
N SER A 140 4.41 10.03 1.07
CA SER A 140 5.55 9.12 1.11
C SER A 140 6.87 9.87 1.04
N GLN A 141 7.95 9.23 1.51
CA GLN A 141 9.30 9.80 1.50
C GLN A 141 9.36 11.19 2.17
N THR A 142 8.55 11.41 3.19
CA THR A 142 8.55 12.66 3.97
C THR A 142 9.79 12.75 4.86
N THR A 143 10.24 13.96 5.12
CA THR A 143 11.27 14.22 6.14
C THR A 143 10.58 14.73 7.40
N LYS A 144 10.98 14.21 8.56
CA LYS A 144 10.43 14.65 9.85
C LYS A 144 10.54 16.17 10.01
N GLY A 145 9.44 16.82 10.36
CA GLY A 145 9.37 18.27 10.51
C GLY A 145 9.33 19.06 9.20
N SER A 146 9.18 18.40 8.06
CA SER A 146 9.12 19.02 6.74
C SER A 146 8.00 20.07 6.64
N VAL A 147 8.37 21.30 6.32
CA VAL A 147 7.43 22.41 6.06
C VAL A 147 6.59 22.10 4.83
N ILE A 148 7.22 21.59 3.77
CA ILE A 148 6.52 21.27 2.52
C ILE A 148 5.51 20.15 2.71
N ALA A 149 5.80 19.12 3.53
CA ALA A 149 4.85 18.05 3.79
C ALA A 149 3.61 18.58 4.53
N ARG A 150 3.79 19.44 5.54
CA ARG A 150 2.67 20.10 6.22
C ARG A 150 1.85 21.00 5.29
N HIS A 151 2.52 21.76 4.42
CA HIS A 151 1.85 22.62 3.45
C HIS A 151 1.02 21.78 2.45
N MET A 152 1.60 20.71 1.91
CA MET A 152 0.90 19.81 1.00
C MET A 152 -0.31 19.14 1.65
N ARG A 153 -0.17 18.71 2.89
CA ARG A 153 -1.30 18.15 3.66
C ARG A 153 -2.43 19.17 3.81
N ALA A 154 -2.13 20.37 4.25
CA ALA A 154 -3.12 21.43 4.39
C ALA A 154 -3.80 21.78 3.07
N GLN A 155 -3.06 21.80 1.96
CA GLN A 155 -3.60 22.01 0.63
C GLN A 155 -4.56 20.88 0.20
N MET A 156 -4.18 19.61 0.45
CA MET A 156 -5.03 18.45 0.18
C MET A 156 -6.32 18.49 1.02
N GLU A 157 -6.23 18.82 2.31
CA GLU A 157 -7.39 18.94 3.21
C GLU A 157 -8.34 20.06 2.74
N ALA A 158 -7.80 21.21 2.36
CA ALA A 158 -8.58 22.32 1.82
C ALA A 158 -9.29 21.97 0.49
N ALA A 159 -8.68 21.08 -0.31
CA ALA A 159 -9.24 20.57 -1.57
C ALA A 159 -10.15 19.34 -1.38
N ASN A 160 -10.43 18.90 -0.15
CA ASN A 160 -11.13 17.65 0.16
C ASN A 160 -10.52 16.40 -0.53
N ALA A 161 -9.22 16.37 -0.69
CA ALA A 161 -8.51 15.27 -1.33
C ALA A 161 -8.22 14.08 -0.39
N HIS A 162 -8.72 14.11 0.84
CA HIS A 162 -8.66 13.02 1.83
C HIS A 162 -7.26 12.42 2.04
N PRO A 163 -6.25 13.20 2.49
CA PRO A 163 -4.95 12.64 2.84
C PRO A 163 -5.06 11.68 4.03
N MET A 164 -4.28 10.61 4.02
CA MET A 164 -4.14 9.72 5.16
C MET A 164 -3.47 10.48 6.33
N ALA A 165 -3.85 10.16 7.55
CA ALA A 165 -3.24 10.76 8.74
C ALA A 165 -1.77 10.32 8.88
N VAL A 166 -1.48 9.08 8.53
CA VAL A 166 -0.12 8.54 8.51
C VAL A 166 0.69 9.08 7.34
N GLU A 167 2.00 9.18 7.54
CA GLU A 167 2.99 9.45 6.51
C GLU A 167 4.08 8.38 6.54
N MET A 168 4.62 8.03 5.39
CA MET A 168 5.78 7.16 5.30
C MET A 168 7.04 7.99 5.07
N SER A 169 7.88 8.11 6.09
CA SER A 169 9.08 8.94 6.04
C SER A 169 10.19 8.31 5.16
N ALA A 170 11.06 9.16 4.63
CA ALA A 170 12.31 8.72 4.00
C ALA A 170 13.26 8.17 5.07
N ARG A 171 13.37 6.84 5.16
CA ARG A 171 14.22 6.14 6.13
C ARG A 171 15.08 5.11 5.44
N VAL A 172 16.32 5.03 5.88
CA VAL A 172 17.29 4.03 5.41
C VAL A 172 16.78 2.60 5.62
N ALA A 173 16.03 2.38 6.71
CA ALA A 173 15.46 1.08 7.07
C ALA A 173 14.56 0.44 5.97
N TYR A 174 13.95 1.22 5.09
CA TYR A 174 13.20 0.66 3.96
C TYR A 174 14.13 0.03 2.93
N GLY A 175 15.25 0.71 2.60
CA GLY A 175 16.25 0.19 1.67
C GLY A 175 17.01 -0.99 2.23
N GLU A 176 17.41 -0.93 3.51
CA GLU A 176 18.12 -2.03 4.19
C GLU A 176 17.24 -3.28 4.27
N ALA A 177 15.98 -3.14 4.64
CA ALA A 177 15.05 -4.25 4.68
C ALA A 177 14.79 -4.84 3.29
N ALA A 178 14.65 -4.00 2.26
CA ALA A 178 14.48 -4.44 0.88
C ALA A 178 15.70 -5.21 0.37
N LEU A 179 16.92 -4.75 0.70
CA LEU A 179 18.17 -5.46 0.38
C LEU A 179 18.23 -6.84 1.04
N ALA A 180 17.66 -6.98 2.24
CA ALA A 180 17.54 -8.25 2.95
C ALA A 180 16.34 -9.11 2.51
N GLY A 181 15.62 -8.72 1.45
CA GLY A 181 14.44 -9.44 0.96
C GLY A 181 13.25 -9.44 1.93
N THR A 182 13.15 -8.41 2.80
CA THR A 182 12.13 -8.33 3.83
C THR A 182 11.57 -6.90 3.95
N THR A 183 10.80 -6.60 5.00
CA THR A 183 10.28 -5.25 5.28
C THR A 183 10.72 -4.77 6.66
N PRO A 184 10.67 -3.46 6.94
CA PRO A 184 11.01 -2.93 8.27
C PRO A 184 10.23 -3.59 9.42
N SER A 185 9.03 -4.09 9.16
CA SER A 185 8.22 -4.80 10.18
C SER A 185 8.86 -6.10 10.65
N TYR A 186 9.67 -6.73 9.81
CA TYR A 186 10.47 -7.93 10.17
C TYR A 186 11.91 -7.55 10.55
N TYR A 187 12.56 -6.70 9.73
CA TYR A 187 13.96 -6.32 9.88
C TYR A 187 14.25 -5.56 11.18
N GLN A 188 13.42 -4.56 11.50
CA GLN A 188 13.53 -3.76 12.73
C GLN A 188 12.15 -3.55 13.38
N PRO A 189 11.54 -4.59 14.00
CA PRO A 189 10.14 -4.55 14.46
C PRO A 189 9.82 -3.44 15.46
N ARG A 190 10.82 -2.96 16.20
CA ARG A 190 10.68 -1.84 17.15
C ARG A 190 11.15 -0.51 16.58
N GLY A 191 11.57 -0.47 15.32
CA GLY A 191 12.05 0.70 14.61
C GLY A 191 10.95 1.70 14.30
N ALA A 192 11.35 2.92 13.93
CA ALA A 192 10.40 3.96 13.58
C ALA A 192 9.63 3.64 12.28
N ALA A 193 10.30 3.03 11.28
CA ALA A 193 9.65 2.60 10.05
C ALA A 193 8.58 1.52 10.31
N ALA A 194 8.86 0.56 11.21
CA ALA A 194 7.89 -0.47 11.58
C ALA A 194 6.65 0.12 12.27
N ARG A 195 6.81 1.17 13.08
CA ARG A 195 5.68 1.89 13.70
C ARG A 195 4.85 2.63 12.65
N GLU A 196 5.49 3.33 11.71
CA GLU A 196 4.78 3.99 10.59
C GLU A 196 3.98 2.99 9.77
N ILE A 197 4.54 1.81 9.48
CA ILE A 197 3.83 0.73 8.77
C ILE A 197 2.65 0.22 9.59
N ALA A 198 2.80 0.07 10.90
CA ALA A 198 1.71 -0.36 11.79
C ALA A 198 0.55 0.65 11.81
N ASP A 199 0.87 1.95 11.87
CA ASP A 199 -0.12 3.03 11.82
C ASP A 199 -0.80 3.07 10.44
N PHE A 200 -0.04 2.91 9.36
CA PHE A 200 -0.55 2.82 8.00
C PHE A 200 -1.52 1.64 7.83
N ALA A 201 -1.14 0.46 8.31
CA ALA A 201 -1.99 -0.73 8.26
C ALA A 201 -3.26 -0.58 9.13
N SER A 202 -3.15 0.09 10.28
CA SER A 202 -4.28 0.38 11.16
C SER A 202 -5.27 1.35 10.53
N GLU A 203 -4.80 2.42 9.91
CA GLU A 203 -5.64 3.41 9.22
C GLU A 203 -6.31 2.78 8.00
N THR A 204 -5.55 2.07 7.15
CA THR A 204 -6.07 1.35 6.00
C THR A 204 -7.13 0.33 6.41
N GLY A 205 -6.89 -0.43 7.48
CA GLY A 205 -7.87 -1.36 8.04
C GLY A 205 -9.15 -0.67 8.48
N THR A 206 -9.07 0.48 9.12
CA THR A 206 -10.23 1.27 9.54
C THR A 206 -11.05 1.76 8.34
N LEU A 207 -10.39 2.23 7.28
CA LEU A 207 -11.04 2.64 6.03
C LEU A 207 -11.79 1.49 5.35
N LEU A 208 -11.31 0.26 5.51
CA LEU A 208 -11.95 -0.95 5.01
C LEU A 208 -13.03 -1.53 5.95
N GLY A 209 -13.41 -0.81 7.01
CA GLY A 209 -14.41 -1.24 7.98
C GLY A 209 -13.94 -2.32 8.96
N MET A 210 -12.64 -2.50 9.12
CA MET A 210 -12.08 -3.43 10.10
C MET A 210 -12.23 -2.87 11.51
N ARG A 211 -12.92 -3.58 12.41
CA ARG A 211 -12.90 -3.23 13.84
C ARG A 211 -11.50 -3.49 14.42
N ARG A 212 -10.91 -2.51 15.09
CA ARG A 212 -9.68 -2.71 15.88
C ARG A 212 -9.89 -3.91 16.82
N LYS A 213 -9.12 -4.97 16.66
CA LYS A 213 -9.00 -5.99 17.75
C LYS A 213 -8.42 -5.23 18.94
N LYS A 214 -9.19 -5.11 20.05
CA LYS A 214 -8.64 -4.61 21.33
C LYS A 214 -7.40 -5.45 21.65
N ALA A 215 -6.27 -4.79 21.84
CA ALA A 215 -5.06 -5.44 22.32
C ALA A 215 -5.44 -6.24 23.57
N ARG A 216 -5.19 -7.55 23.55
CA ARG A 216 -5.28 -8.38 24.77
C ARG A 216 -4.30 -7.77 25.78
N LYS A 217 -4.82 -7.19 26.87
CA LYS A 217 -3.97 -6.86 28.02
C LYS A 217 -3.20 -8.14 28.37
N ALA A 218 -1.89 -8.04 28.35
CA ALA A 218 -1.05 -9.09 28.92
C ALA A 218 -1.53 -9.25 30.38
N SER A 219 -2.00 -10.45 30.70
CA SER A 219 -2.29 -10.82 32.09
C SER A 219 -0.95 -10.75 32.81
N GLU A 220 -0.86 -9.88 33.83
CA GLU A 220 0.23 -9.91 34.78
C GLU A 220 0.32 -11.31 35.41
N PRO A 221 1.52 -11.87 35.53
CA PRO A 221 1.70 -13.10 36.29
C PRO A 221 1.50 -12.79 37.79
N VAL A 222 0.70 -13.62 38.45
CA VAL A 222 0.55 -13.68 39.90
C VAL A 222 1.80 -14.22 40.51
#